data_6ca2009ebda3463a2fcdf1a144d46de4
#
_entry.id   6ca2009ebda3463a2fcdf1a144d46de4
#
_cell.length_a   1.000
_cell.length_b   1.000
_cell.length_c   1.000
_cell.angle_alpha   90.00
_cell.angle_beta   90.00
_cell.angle_gamma   90.00
#
_symmetry.space_group_name_H-M   'P 1'
#
loop_
_entity.id
_entity.type
_entity.pdbx_description
1 polymer ?
#
loop_
_entity_poly.entity_id
_entity_poly.type
_entity_poly.pdbx_seq_one_letter_code
_entity_poly.pdbx_strand_id
1 'polypeptide(L)'
;MSRKTVQPILEAIPATRQEDARHYGVHPYFTRRPANVVRAYLERYSQPGDVVLDPFGGTGVTAIEAFLLGRHAIHNDLNPFANFIARNIADTTLPSTLPLREAFARLEDECAKPLKEIEDSEVGAKRWLKKLPLPENIRLSRKSDAEFYFDMFTPRQLAGLALLKEAIDREIDPAVRDLLLLAWSAAVSKLNKTFLSAKGRAASRGGSSIFSIYRYKLASQCVELPIWETFRGRFRNILAAKDEIFHYRNYLQHQAGAVRTLDSRKNFCVLAEDAAALEQSLKPESVDYIFTDPPYGAFISYLDLSVLWNHWLGFPVTDDALEHETIVGGERGHTEAHYKQSLAQSIRACLRLLRADRWFSVVFQHWDQSYFATILETASECGAELKAAITQTGDVIWSMHKKKNSASVLAGEMILTFFKPSKTFKTSNSAKRSADDDPAAVLSEIFDVCLGNGTKSFTSEALFNRLVVELWHRRALGCLKLDRRDFAGHLQQRGWGYNPQTHLWIKGEKGGATTEPSTLFDGGN
;
A
#
# COMPACT_ATOMS: atom_id res chain seq x y z
N MET A 1 -23.55 21.75 -9.22
CA MET A 1 -23.82 20.79 -10.30
C MET A 1 -24.17 19.44 -9.73
N SER A 2 -25.24 18.80 -10.21
CA SER A 2 -25.62 17.46 -9.74
C SER A 2 -24.53 16.46 -10.15
N ARG A 3 -23.93 15.73 -9.19
CA ARG A 3 -22.85 14.76 -9.46
C ARG A 3 -23.30 13.49 -10.19
N LYS A 4 -24.59 13.38 -10.52
CA LYS A 4 -25.13 12.31 -11.36
C LYS A 4 -24.61 12.32 -12.81
N THR A 5 -24.00 13.44 -13.24
CA THR A 5 -23.48 13.63 -14.61
C THR A 5 -21.99 13.34 -14.75
N VAL A 6 -21.29 12.94 -13.67
CA VAL A 6 -19.87 12.58 -13.76
C VAL A 6 -19.73 11.26 -14.52
N GLN A 7 -19.09 11.31 -15.68
CA GLN A 7 -18.78 10.08 -16.44
C GLN A 7 -17.64 9.33 -15.72
N PRO A 8 -17.74 8.00 -15.60
CA PRO A 8 -16.65 7.24 -15.00
C PRO A 8 -15.37 7.30 -15.85
N ILE A 9 -14.23 7.08 -15.19
CA ILE A 9 -12.96 6.87 -15.89
C ILE A 9 -13.05 5.49 -16.53
N LEU A 10 -12.88 5.43 -17.85
CA LEU A 10 -13.02 4.20 -18.67
C LEU A 10 -11.69 3.72 -19.28
N GLU A 11 -10.61 4.48 -19.09
CA GLU A 11 -9.29 4.16 -19.61
C GLU A 11 -8.25 4.17 -18.49
N ALA A 12 -7.21 3.33 -18.64
CA ALA A 12 -6.10 3.32 -17.72
C ALA A 12 -5.35 4.66 -17.74
N ILE A 13 -5.00 5.15 -16.56
CA ILE A 13 -4.18 6.35 -16.41
C ILE A 13 -2.72 5.91 -16.36
N PRO A 14 -1.89 6.38 -17.31
CA PRO A 14 -0.46 6.05 -17.30
C PRO A 14 0.16 6.47 -15.97
N ALA A 15 0.71 5.49 -15.27
CA ALA A 15 1.34 5.73 -14.00
C ALA A 15 2.70 6.40 -14.17
N THR A 16 2.95 7.48 -13.46
CA THR A 16 4.25 8.15 -13.42
C THR A 16 5.09 7.69 -12.23
N ARG A 17 6.41 7.82 -12.32
CA ARG A 17 7.29 7.52 -11.19
C ARG A 17 7.06 8.52 -10.07
N GLN A 18 7.02 8.01 -8.83
CA GLN A 18 6.85 8.85 -7.63
C GLN A 18 8.10 9.69 -7.30
N GLU A 19 9.18 9.55 -8.05
CA GLU A 19 10.41 10.33 -7.86
C GLU A 19 10.19 11.84 -8.01
N ASP A 20 9.12 12.22 -8.72
CA ASP A 20 8.76 13.63 -8.92
C ASP A 20 8.05 14.25 -7.70
N ALA A 21 7.46 13.44 -6.83
CA ALA A 21 6.80 13.88 -5.59
C ALA A 21 7.67 13.52 -4.37
N ARG A 22 8.41 14.48 -3.86
CA ARG A 22 9.43 14.25 -2.82
C ARG A 22 8.85 13.82 -1.48
N HIS A 23 7.63 14.23 -1.17
CA HIS A 23 6.95 13.82 0.05
C HIS A 23 6.69 12.31 0.13
N TYR A 24 6.70 11.58 -0.99
CA TYR A 24 6.66 10.10 -0.96
C TYR A 24 8.03 9.45 -0.83
N GLY A 25 9.13 10.18 -0.99
CA GLY A 25 10.50 9.71 -0.82
C GLY A 25 10.99 9.64 0.62
N VAL A 26 10.20 10.09 1.60
CA VAL A 26 10.64 10.24 3.01
C VAL A 26 10.93 8.92 3.70
N HIS A 27 10.13 7.91 3.46
CA HIS A 27 10.26 6.60 4.12
C HIS A 27 9.98 5.46 3.14
N PRO A 28 10.76 4.37 3.11
CA PRO A 28 10.39 3.17 2.38
C PRO A 28 9.16 2.51 3.03
N TYR A 29 8.27 1.94 2.20
CA TYR A 29 7.12 1.17 2.66
C TYR A 29 6.86 0.00 1.71
N PHE A 30 5.98 -0.92 2.08
CA PHE A 30 5.78 -2.19 1.36
C PHE A 30 5.26 -1.98 -0.06
N THR A 31 4.15 -1.24 -0.18
CA THR A 31 3.51 -0.88 -1.45
C THR A 31 3.01 0.55 -1.38
N ARG A 32 2.99 1.23 -2.53
CA ARG A 32 2.40 2.56 -2.68
C ARG A 32 1.72 2.69 -4.01
N ARG A 33 0.59 3.37 -4.02
CA ARG A 33 -0.10 3.71 -5.26
C ARG A 33 0.57 4.87 -6.00
N PRO A 34 0.47 4.91 -7.35
CA PRO A 34 0.89 6.08 -8.11
C PRO A 34 0.10 7.31 -7.71
N ALA A 35 0.77 8.31 -7.22
CA ALA A 35 0.11 9.54 -6.79
C ALA A 35 -0.69 10.19 -7.93
N ASN A 36 -0.17 10.18 -9.16
CA ASN A 36 -0.87 10.76 -10.31
C ASN A 36 -2.17 10.00 -10.66
N VAL A 37 -2.21 8.68 -10.51
CA VAL A 37 -3.43 7.90 -10.71
C VAL A 37 -4.46 8.24 -9.63
N VAL A 38 -4.05 8.20 -8.35
CA VAL A 38 -4.91 8.55 -7.22
C VAL A 38 -5.46 9.97 -7.37
N ARG A 39 -4.59 10.94 -7.70
CA ARG A 39 -4.95 12.34 -7.95
C ARG A 39 -6.02 12.48 -9.02
N ALA A 40 -5.88 11.80 -10.16
CA ALA A 40 -6.85 11.85 -11.24
C ALA A 40 -8.23 11.31 -10.82
N TYR A 41 -8.28 10.25 -10.00
CA TYR A 41 -9.52 9.73 -9.42
C TYR A 41 -10.12 10.72 -8.42
N LEU A 42 -9.31 11.34 -7.56
CA LEU A 42 -9.77 12.38 -6.63
C LEU A 42 -10.37 13.59 -7.35
N GLU A 43 -9.71 14.09 -8.39
CA GLU A 43 -10.17 15.23 -9.19
C GLU A 43 -11.47 14.91 -9.95
N ARG A 44 -11.62 13.65 -10.43
CA ARG A 44 -12.82 13.21 -11.15
C ARG A 44 -14.03 13.06 -10.24
N TYR A 45 -13.86 12.46 -9.05
CA TYR A 45 -14.98 12.03 -8.24
C TYR A 45 -15.23 12.87 -6.99
N SER A 46 -14.39 13.85 -6.72
CA SER A 46 -14.56 14.78 -5.60
C SER A 46 -14.24 16.22 -6.00
N GLN A 47 -14.62 17.16 -5.12
CA GLN A 47 -14.33 18.58 -5.28
C GLN A 47 -13.63 19.10 -4.02
N PRO A 48 -12.91 20.21 -4.11
CA PRO A 48 -12.38 20.87 -2.92
C PRO A 48 -13.45 21.16 -1.88
N GLY A 49 -13.13 20.87 -0.60
CA GLY A 49 -14.06 20.93 0.51
C GLY A 49 -14.87 19.65 0.74
N ASP A 50 -14.79 18.66 -0.17
CA ASP A 50 -15.38 17.33 0.06
C ASP A 50 -14.60 16.54 1.09
N VAL A 51 -15.28 15.60 1.75
CA VAL A 51 -14.68 14.62 2.65
C VAL A 51 -14.27 13.38 1.86
N VAL A 52 -12.98 13.05 1.89
CA VAL A 52 -12.41 11.86 1.24
C VAL A 52 -11.89 10.90 2.31
N LEU A 53 -12.25 9.63 2.21
CA LEU A 53 -11.80 8.58 3.12
C LEU A 53 -10.94 7.55 2.38
N ASP A 54 -9.83 7.15 3.02
CA ASP A 54 -9.11 5.90 2.72
C ASP A 54 -9.11 5.02 3.98
N PRO A 55 -9.89 3.93 4.02
CA PRO A 55 -9.97 3.02 5.16
C PRO A 55 -8.76 2.09 5.31
N PHE A 56 -7.91 1.95 4.27
CA PHE A 56 -6.68 1.16 4.26
C PHE A 56 -5.51 2.03 3.77
N GLY A 57 -5.26 3.12 4.49
CA GLY A 57 -4.49 4.26 4.00
C GLY A 57 -2.99 4.01 3.82
N GLY A 58 -2.40 2.99 4.45
CA GLY A 58 -0.96 2.74 4.39
C GLY A 58 -0.16 4.00 4.76
N THR A 59 0.74 4.44 3.89
CA THR A 59 1.50 5.68 4.09
C THR A 59 0.78 6.95 3.66
N GLY A 60 -0.54 6.87 3.38
CA GLY A 60 -1.40 8.02 3.23
C GLY A 60 -1.48 8.62 1.83
N VAL A 61 -1.12 7.90 0.75
CA VAL A 61 -1.13 8.49 -0.61
C VAL A 61 -2.47 9.12 -0.96
N THR A 62 -3.58 8.39 -0.76
CA THR A 62 -4.93 8.91 -1.05
C THR A 62 -5.25 10.14 -0.21
N ALA A 63 -5.02 10.05 1.11
CA ALA A 63 -5.36 11.13 2.03
C ALA A 63 -4.49 12.36 1.83
N ILE A 64 -3.17 12.18 1.56
CA ILE A 64 -2.24 13.28 1.29
C ILE A 64 -2.62 13.98 -0.02
N GLU A 65 -2.87 13.24 -1.11
CA GLU A 65 -3.31 13.85 -2.36
C GLU A 65 -4.65 14.57 -2.22
N ALA A 66 -5.61 14.00 -1.47
CA ALA A 66 -6.87 14.66 -1.17
C ALA A 66 -6.64 15.99 -0.40
N PHE A 67 -5.79 15.95 0.63
CA PHE A 67 -5.40 17.13 1.39
C PHE A 67 -4.75 18.21 0.52
N LEU A 68 -3.76 17.84 -0.31
CA LEU A 68 -3.06 18.75 -1.21
C LEU A 68 -4.00 19.35 -2.28
N LEU A 69 -5.08 18.68 -2.62
CA LEU A 69 -6.12 19.16 -3.52
C LEU A 69 -7.22 19.96 -2.79
N GLY A 70 -7.06 20.27 -1.50
CA GLY A 70 -8.01 21.07 -0.70
C GLY A 70 -9.28 20.32 -0.28
N ARG A 71 -9.23 18.99 -0.14
CA ARG A 71 -10.29 18.15 0.44
C ARG A 71 -10.05 17.99 1.94
N HIS A 72 -11.11 17.57 2.66
CA HIS A 72 -10.97 17.06 4.01
C HIS A 72 -10.63 15.58 3.92
N ALA A 73 -9.41 15.22 4.29
CA ALA A 73 -8.91 13.86 4.18
C ALA A 73 -9.04 13.09 5.50
N ILE A 74 -9.61 11.90 5.43
CA ILE A 74 -9.65 10.94 6.53
C ILE A 74 -8.77 9.76 6.10
N HIS A 75 -7.68 9.60 6.81
CA HIS A 75 -6.76 8.48 6.70
C HIS A 75 -7.02 7.50 7.83
N ASN A 76 -7.16 6.23 7.53
CA ASN A 76 -7.25 5.17 8.52
C ASN A 76 -6.31 4.02 8.18
N ASP A 77 -5.60 3.52 9.18
CA ASP A 77 -4.83 2.27 9.07
C ASP A 77 -4.68 1.64 10.46
N LEU A 78 -4.75 0.31 10.53
CA LEU A 78 -4.49 -0.42 11.77
C LEU A 78 -3.03 -0.33 12.21
N ASN A 79 -2.11 -0.10 11.28
CA ASN A 79 -0.68 -0.03 11.56
C ASN A 79 -0.28 1.35 12.10
N PRO A 80 0.10 1.48 13.38
CA PRO A 80 0.47 2.76 13.96
C PRO A 80 1.63 3.44 13.23
N PHE A 81 2.56 2.65 12.69
CA PHE A 81 3.68 3.17 11.92
C PHE A 81 3.26 3.80 10.59
N ALA A 82 2.29 3.22 9.90
CA ALA A 82 1.69 3.81 8.70
C ALA A 82 1.05 5.16 9.00
N ASN A 83 0.26 5.23 10.07
CA ASN A 83 -0.36 6.45 10.57
C ASN A 83 0.67 7.52 10.94
N PHE A 84 1.78 7.12 11.57
CA PHE A 84 2.88 8.03 11.91
C PHE A 84 3.50 8.65 10.66
N ILE A 85 3.76 7.86 9.62
CA ILE A 85 4.30 8.36 8.33
C ILE A 85 3.31 9.34 7.68
N ALA A 86 2.05 8.94 7.53
CA ALA A 86 1.02 9.75 6.86
C ALA A 86 0.82 11.10 7.56
N ARG A 87 0.70 11.09 8.90
CA ARG A 87 0.55 12.29 9.73
C ARG A 87 1.72 13.24 9.53
N ASN A 88 2.94 12.73 9.62
CA ASN A 88 4.14 13.55 9.54
C ASN A 88 4.37 14.13 8.13
N ILE A 89 4.01 13.41 7.07
CA ILE A 89 4.04 13.98 5.72
C ILE A 89 3.04 15.13 5.60
N ALA A 90 1.80 14.94 6.02
CA ALA A 90 0.74 15.93 5.91
C ALA A 90 0.89 17.12 6.88
N ASP A 91 1.69 16.99 7.93
CA ASP A 91 1.81 18.02 8.95
C ASP A 91 2.34 19.36 8.40
N THR A 92 1.60 20.44 8.67
CA THR A 92 1.91 21.82 8.27
C THR A 92 2.01 22.77 9.48
N THR A 93 2.22 22.23 10.68
CA THR A 93 2.28 23.03 11.92
C THR A 93 3.52 23.89 11.99
N LEU A 94 4.66 23.41 11.47
CA LEU A 94 5.87 24.23 11.38
C LEU A 94 5.69 25.36 10.37
N PRO A 95 6.17 26.58 10.69
CA PRO A 95 6.10 27.72 9.78
C PRO A 95 7.07 27.57 8.58
N SER A 96 8.19 26.90 8.79
CA SER A 96 9.24 26.66 7.80
C SER A 96 10.10 25.45 8.20
N THR A 97 11.09 25.11 7.39
CA THR A 97 12.07 24.05 7.70
C THR A 97 13.21 24.52 8.61
N LEU A 98 13.26 25.80 9.01
CA LEU A 98 14.35 26.35 9.81
C LEU A 98 14.49 25.67 11.20
N PRO A 99 13.41 25.53 12.01
CA PRO A 99 13.52 24.86 13.31
C PRO A 99 14.06 23.43 13.20
N LEU A 100 13.68 22.73 12.13
CA LEU A 100 14.13 21.36 11.87
C LEU A 100 15.63 21.33 11.52
N ARG A 101 16.13 22.31 10.74
CA ARG A 101 17.57 22.43 10.42
C ARG A 101 18.41 22.75 11.65
N GLU A 102 17.92 23.63 12.50
CA GLU A 102 18.60 23.99 13.75
C GLU A 102 18.67 22.80 14.71
N ALA A 103 17.57 22.05 14.87
CA ALA A 103 17.55 20.85 15.69
C ALA A 103 18.52 19.78 15.15
N PHE A 104 18.59 19.61 13.83
CA PHE A 104 19.52 18.66 13.22
C PHE A 104 20.99 19.08 13.47
N ALA A 105 21.33 20.37 13.39
CA ALA A 105 22.68 20.86 13.68
C ALA A 105 23.07 20.58 15.16
N ARG A 106 22.14 20.81 16.10
CA ARG A 106 22.38 20.44 17.52
C ARG A 106 22.65 18.96 17.71
N LEU A 107 21.88 18.10 17.00
CA LEU A 107 22.09 16.65 17.03
C LEU A 107 23.45 16.26 16.45
N GLU A 108 23.90 16.92 15.38
CA GLU A 108 25.21 16.67 14.77
C GLU A 108 26.33 16.94 15.78
N ASP A 109 26.31 18.10 16.42
CA ASP A 109 27.31 18.50 17.42
C ASP A 109 27.33 17.54 18.62
N GLU A 110 26.16 17.13 19.11
CA GLU A 110 26.03 16.26 20.27
C GLU A 110 26.45 14.81 19.95
N CYS A 111 26.03 14.27 18.80
CA CYS A 111 26.18 12.85 18.50
C CYS A 111 27.49 12.50 17.77
N ALA A 112 28.18 13.47 17.16
CA ALA A 112 29.35 13.20 16.31
C ALA A 112 30.43 12.38 17.00
N LYS A 113 30.88 12.81 18.21
CA LYS A 113 31.94 12.12 18.97
C LYS A 113 31.48 10.75 19.49
N PRO A 114 30.32 10.60 20.16
CA PRO A 114 29.81 9.31 20.60
C PRO A 114 29.59 8.31 19.45
N LEU A 115 29.05 8.74 18.33
CA LEU A 115 28.85 7.87 17.16
C LEU A 115 30.18 7.35 16.61
N LYS A 116 31.20 8.20 16.54
CA LYS A 116 32.54 7.78 16.12
C LYS A 116 33.10 6.69 17.04
N GLU A 117 32.99 6.86 18.38
CA GLU A 117 33.41 5.83 19.33
C GLU A 117 32.68 4.49 19.15
N ILE A 118 31.40 4.54 18.77
CA ILE A 118 30.56 3.36 18.50
C ILE A 118 30.98 2.70 17.18
N GLU A 119 31.21 3.47 16.12
CA GLU A 119 31.56 2.96 14.81
C GLU A 119 32.99 2.41 14.74
N ASP A 120 33.94 3.03 15.43
CA ASP A 120 35.36 2.63 15.44
C ASP A 120 35.60 1.30 16.19
N SER A 121 34.74 0.94 17.15
CA SER A 121 34.99 -0.21 18.03
C SER A 121 33.73 -0.92 18.52
N GLU A 122 33.68 -2.23 18.35
CA GLU A 122 32.61 -3.05 18.94
C GLU A 122 32.63 -3.03 20.47
N VAL A 123 33.81 -2.90 21.08
CA VAL A 123 33.94 -2.72 22.55
C VAL A 123 33.34 -1.39 22.96
N GLY A 124 33.58 -0.33 22.18
CA GLY A 124 32.95 0.97 22.36
C GLY A 124 31.45 0.89 22.28
N ALA A 125 30.92 0.24 21.24
CA ALA A 125 29.49 0.01 21.05
C ALA A 125 28.86 -0.72 22.25
N LYS A 126 29.46 -1.84 22.69
CA LYS A 126 28.98 -2.59 23.88
C LYS A 126 29.02 -1.78 25.17
N ARG A 127 29.98 -0.85 25.33
CA ARG A 127 30.03 0.06 26.45
C ARG A 127 28.88 1.06 26.42
N TRP A 128 28.55 1.61 25.26
CA TRP A 128 27.43 2.52 25.08
C TRP A 128 26.08 1.83 25.31
N LEU A 129 25.88 0.59 24.82
CA LEU A 129 24.66 -0.18 25.05
C LEU A 129 24.29 -0.39 26.52
N LYS A 130 25.26 -0.36 27.44
CA LYS A 130 25.01 -0.43 28.88
C LYS A 130 24.41 0.84 29.48
N LYS A 131 24.45 1.97 28.74
CA LYS A 131 24.03 3.30 29.20
C LYS A 131 22.79 3.83 28.49
N LEU A 132 22.53 3.33 27.29
CA LEU A 132 21.47 3.83 26.46
C LEU A 132 20.14 3.12 26.73
N PRO A 133 19.02 3.85 26.67
CA PRO A 133 17.69 3.23 26.74
C PRO A 133 17.47 2.36 25.52
N LEU A 134 17.09 1.12 25.73
CA LEU A 134 16.75 0.17 24.67
C LEU A 134 15.30 -0.29 24.86
N PRO A 135 14.59 -0.60 23.78
CA PRO A 135 13.30 -1.28 23.90
C PRO A 135 13.51 -2.69 24.47
N GLU A 136 12.44 -3.36 24.84
CA GLU A 136 12.49 -4.76 25.26
C GLU A 136 13.01 -5.64 24.11
N ASN A 137 13.80 -6.67 24.44
CA ASN A 137 14.26 -7.64 23.44
C ASN A 137 13.20 -8.74 23.23
N ILE A 138 12.14 -8.40 22.54
CA ILE A 138 11.00 -9.29 22.27
C ILE A 138 11.37 -10.44 21.33
N ARG A 139 10.63 -11.55 21.45
CA ARG A 139 10.70 -12.65 20.50
C ARG A 139 9.96 -12.29 19.21
N LEU A 140 10.57 -12.58 18.07
CA LEU A 140 9.98 -12.32 16.76
C LEU A 140 9.13 -13.50 16.26
N SER A 141 8.31 -13.24 15.24
CA SER A 141 7.52 -14.26 14.57
C SER A 141 8.37 -15.45 14.10
N ARG A 142 7.83 -16.66 14.14
CA ARG A 142 8.48 -17.90 13.67
C ARG A 142 8.91 -17.85 12.19
N LYS A 143 8.38 -16.92 11.41
CA LYS A 143 8.76 -16.70 10.00
C LYS A 143 10.01 -15.83 9.86
N SER A 144 10.56 -15.29 10.95
CA SER A 144 11.80 -14.52 10.97
C SER A 144 13.03 -15.43 11.06
N ASP A 145 14.14 -15.06 10.40
CA ASP A 145 15.44 -15.70 10.62
C ASP A 145 16.09 -15.26 11.96
N ALA A 146 15.65 -14.12 12.51
CA ALA A 146 16.05 -13.65 13.84
C ALA A 146 15.08 -14.20 14.89
N GLU A 147 15.60 -14.73 16.00
CA GLU A 147 14.76 -15.22 17.09
C GLU A 147 14.25 -14.06 17.97
N PHE A 148 15.14 -13.11 18.26
CA PHE A 148 14.84 -11.93 19.07
C PHE A 148 15.06 -10.64 18.30
N TYR A 149 14.42 -9.58 18.75
CA TYR A 149 14.46 -8.26 18.10
C TYR A 149 15.89 -7.73 17.93
N PHE A 150 16.74 -7.88 18.96
CA PHE A 150 18.11 -7.40 18.88
C PHE A 150 19.00 -8.22 17.95
N ASP A 151 18.61 -9.44 17.61
CA ASP A 151 19.33 -10.25 16.63
C ASP A 151 19.32 -9.64 15.21
N MET A 152 18.38 -8.72 14.97
CA MET A 152 18.31 -7.96 13.72
C MET A 152 19.43 -6.92 13.58
N PHE A 153 20.20 -6.64 14.62
CA PHE A 153 21.21 -5.57 14.61
C PHE A 153 22.59 -6.10 14.98
N THR A 154 23.63 -5.41 14.51
CA THR A 154 24.96 -5.53 15.12
C THR A 154 25.03 -4.66 16.38
N PRO A 155 26.01 -4.91 17.29
CA PRO A 155 26.18 -4.03 18.46
C PRO A 155 26.38 -2.56 18.09
N ARG A 156 27.07 -2.26 16.99
CA ARG A 156 27.29 -0.89 16.50
C ARG A 156 26.00 -0.26 15.99
N GLN A 157 25.23 -0.99 15.17
CA GLN A 157 23.93 -0.52 14.67
C GLN A 157 22.96 -0.25 15.81
N LEU A 158 22.85 -1.19 16.77
CA LEU A 158 21.95 -1.06 17.91
C LEU A 158 22.34 0.14 18.79
N ALA A 159 23.63 0.29 19.13
CA ALA A 159 24.12 1.39 19.96
C ALA A 159 23.95 2.75 19.27
N GLY A 160 24.29 2.87 18.00
CA GLY A 160 24.20 4.14 17.28
C GLY A 160 22.76 4.57 17.03
N LEU A 161 21.87 3.63 16.73
CA LEU A 161 20.44 3.93 16.61
C LEU A 161 19.82 4.34 17.95
N ALA A 162 20.19 3.68 19.05
CA ALA A 162 19.73 4.03 20.39
C ALA A 162 20.24 5.41 20.82
N LEU A 163 21.51 5.74 20.55
CA LEU A 163 22.08 7.06 20.84
C LEU A 163 21.34 8.18 20.10
N LEU A 164 21.14 8.01 18.80
CA LEU A 164 20.40 9.00 17.99
C LEU A 164 18.97 9.16 18.46
N LYS A 165 18.30 8.05 18.78
CA LYS A 165 16.91 8.11 19.26
C LYS A 165 16.80 8.84 20.59
N GLU A 166 17.68 8.53 21.53
CA GLU A 166 17.72 9.21 22.84
C GLU A 166 17.95 10.73 22.70
N ALA A 167 18.87 11.12 21.80
CA ALA A 167 19.11 12.53 21.52
C ALA A 167 17.89 13.21 20.87
N ILE A 168 17.21 12.53 19.91
CA ILE A 168 16.00 13.05 19.28
C ILE A 168 14.84 13.15 20.27
N ASP A 169 14.69 12.18 21.18
CA ASP A 169 13.60 12.16 22.17
C ASP A 169 13.67 13.35 23.14
N ARG A 170 14.84 13.99 23.28
CA ARG A 170 15.02 15.23 24.07
C ARG A 170 14.58 16.51 23.35
N GLU A 171 14.25 16.44 22.05
CA GLU A 171 13.71 17.60 21.33
C GLU A 171 12.34 18.00 21.90
N ILE A 172 12.21 19.27 22.24
CA ILE A 172 11.04 19.81 22.95
C ILE A 172 9.86 20.01 22.01
N ASP A 173 10.13 20.52 20.78
CA ASP A 173 9.08 20.72 19.78
C ASP A 173 8.62 19.37 19.23
N PRO A 174 7.38 18.95 19.48
CA PRO A 174 6.88 17.64 19.05
C PRO A 174 6.86 17.49 17.52
N ALA A 175 6.61 18.56 16.76
CA ALA A 175 6.60 18.50 15.32
C ALA A 175 8.02 18.31 14.75
N VAL A 176 9.00 18.96 15.33
CA VAL A 176 10.43 18.79 14.99
C VAL A 176 10.88 17.38 15.38
N ARG A 177 10.57 16.96 16.60
CA ARG A 177 10.91 15.61 17.10
C ARG A 177 10.36 14.51 16.21
N ASP A 178 9.08 14.56 15.86
CA ASP A 178 8.42 13.55 15.05
C ASP A 178 9.01 13.48 13.63
N LEU A 179 9.40 14.61 13.03
CA LEU A 179 10.09 14.63 11.74
C LEU A 179 11.52 14.05 11.82
N LEU A 180 12.23 14.29 12.92
CA LEU A 180 13.54 13.67 13.16
C LEU A 180 13.39 12.16 13.40
N LEU A 181 12.37 11.72 14.15
CA LEU A 181 12.04 10.30 14.33
C LEU A 181 11.63 9.64 13.01
N LEU A 182 10.95 10.36 12.11
CA LEU A 182 10.63 9.86 10.77
C LEU A 182 11.91 9.65 9.93
N ALA A 183 12.86 10.58 9.99
CA ALA A 183 14.17 10.41 9.35
C ALA A 183 14.97 9.25 9.95
N TRP A 184 14.95 9.14 11.29
CA TRP A 184 15.58 8.06 12.03
C TRP A 184 14.99 6.70 11.67
N SER A 185 13.66 6.56 11.67
CA SER A 185 12.99 5.31 11.31
C SER A 185 13.28 4.89 9.85
N ALA A 186 13.40 5.86 8.95
CA ALA A 186 13.84 5.59 7.57
C ALA A 186 15.30 5.11 7.51
N ALA A 187 16.17 5.57 8.41
CA ALA A 187 17.54 5.08 8.53
C ALA A 187 17.58 3.64 9.10
N VAL A 188 16.73 3.31 10.07
CA VAL A 188 16.58 1.94 10.61
C VAL A 188 16.34 0.92 9.50
N SER A 189 15.60 1.27 8.44
CA SER A 189 15.38 0.39 7.28
C SER A 189 16.66 -0.12 6.60
N LYS A 190 17.79 0.57 6.79
CA LYS A 190 19.09 0.21 6.23
C LYS A 190 20.13 -0.19 7.28
N LEU A 191 19.97 0.29 8.52
CA LEU A 191 20.90 0.06 9.62
C LEU A 191 20.50 -1.17 10.44
N ASN A 192 20.30 -2.29 9.75
CA ASN A 192 19.99 -3.57 10.35
C ASN A 192 20.45 -4.72 9.45
N LYS A 193 20.53 -5.94 10.00
CA LYS A 193 21.01 -7.14 9.29
C LYS A 193 20.07 -7.66 8.20
N THR A 194 18.86 -7.15 8.08
CA THR A 194 17.96 -7.51 6.96
C THR A 194 18.32 -6.77 5.68
N PHE A 195 19.23 -5.79 5.75
CA PHE A 195 19.73 -5.06 4.58
C PHE A 195 20.67 -5.95 3.77
N LEU A 196 20.22 -6.38 2.60
CA LEU A 196 20.92 -7.26 1.71
C LEU A 196 21.73 -6.44 0.69
N SER A 197 23.06 -6.61 0.69
CA SER A 197 23.90 -6.10 -0.39
C SER A 197 23.86 -7.04 -1.59
N ALA A 198 23.60 -6.50 -2.78
CA ALA A 198 23.70 -7.29 -4.00
C ALA A 198 25.18 -7.45 -4.41
N LYS A 199 25.60 -8.68 -4.74
CA LYS A 199 26.93 -8.96 -5.24
C LYS A 199 27.28 -8.04 -6.42
N GLY A 200 28.44 -7.37 -6.37
CA GLY A 200 28.90 -6.45 -7.42
C GLY A 200 28.28 -5.04 -7.39
N ARG A 201 27.44 -4.70 -6.42
CA ARG A 201 26.90 -3.34 -6.21
C ARG A 201 27.58 -2.68 -5.02
N ALA A 202 27.63 -1.33 -5.05
CA ALA A 202 28.03 -0.57 -3.88
C ALA A 202 27.13 -0.95 -2.69
N ALA A 203 27.70 -1.09 -1.49
CA ALA A 203 26.99 -1.49 -0.27
C ALA A 203 25.72 -0.66 0.00
N SER A 204 25.78 0.65 -0.31
CA SER A 204 24.65 1.58 -0.17
C SER A 204 23.47 1.32 -1.12
N ARG A 205 23.65 0.50 -2.16
CA ARG A 205 22.61 0.19 -3.18
C ARG A 205 21.90 -1.14 -2.93
N GLY A 206 22.10 -1.78 -1.79
CA GLY A 206 21.34 -2.94 -1.35
C GLY A 206 19.89 -2.58 -1.00
N GLY A 207 19.09 -3.58 -0.71
CA GLY A 207 17.71 -3.43 -0.24
C GLY A 207 17.41 -4.34 0.94
N SER A 208 16.50 -3.92 1.80
CA SER A 208 16.04 -4.76 2.92
C SER A 208 15.18 -5.91 2.43
N SER A 209 15.36 -7.09 3.03
CA SER A 209 14.53 -8.26 2.79
C SER A 209 13.06 -8.02 3.13
N ILE A 210 12.79 -7.13 4.08
CA ILE A 210 11.43 -6.74 4.49
C ILE A 210 10.63 -6.24 3.28
N PHE A 211 11.25 -5.45 2.38
CA PHE A 211 10.58 -4.90 1.20
C PHE A 211 10.71 -5.75 -0.07
N SER A 212 11.70 -6.65 -0.11
CA SER A 212 11.99 -7.43 -1.32
C SER A 212 11.37 -8.81 -1.34
N ILE A 213 11.15 -9.39 -0.17
CA ILE A 213 10.57 -10.74 0.03
C ILE A 213 9.54 -10.78 1.16
N TYR A 214 9.20 -9.63 1.75
CA TYR A 214 8.22 -9.49 2.84
C TYR A 214 8.50 -10.42 4.02
N ARG A 215 9.77 -10.48 4.45
CA ARG A 215 10.23 -11.33 5.53
C ARG A 215 11.48 -10.75 6.18
N TYR A 216 11.66 -11.01 7.47
CA TYR A 216 12.90 -10.74 8.21
C TYR A 216 13.96 -11.79 7.90
N LYS A 217 14.56 -11.72 6.70
CA LYS A 217 15.67 -12.56 6.31
C LYS A 217 16.98 -11.84 6.60
N LEU A 218 17.84 -12.47 7.41
CA LEU A 218 19.14 -11.90 7.74
C LEU A 218 20.11 -12.07 6.56
N ALA A 219 20.95 -11.06 6.34
CA ALA A 219 22.03 -11.13 5.36
C ALA A 219 23.12 -12.10 5.84
N SER A 220 23.62 -12.95 4.94
CA SER A 220 24.75 -13.82 5.21
C SER A 220 26.04 -13.03 5.50
N GLN A 221 26.16 -11.85 4.88
CA GLN A 221 27.19 -10.85 5.18
C GLN A 221 26.47 -9.55 5.54
N CYS A 222 26.59 -9.13 6.78
CA CYS A 222 26.05 -7.85 7.22
C CYS A 222 26.91 -6.70 6.67
N VAL A 223 26.26 -5.73 6.04
CA VAL A 223 26.90 -4.49 5.62
C VAL A 223 26.54 -3.42 6.64
N GLU A 224 27.51 -2.93 7.35
CA GLU A 224 27.36 -1.80 8.27
C GLU A 224 27.61 -0.50 7.50
N LEU A 225 26.52 0.26 7.29
CA LEU A 225 26.61 1.61 6.72
C LEU A 225 26.94 2.62 7.81
N PRO A 226 27.65 3.72 7.48
CA PRO A 226 27.86 4.82 8.44
C PRO A 226 26.53 5.36 8.96
N ILE A 227 26.38 5.37 10.27
CA ILE A 227 25.10 5.63 10.95
C ILE A 227 24.67 7.07 10.72
N TRP A 228 25.56 8.03 11.00
CA TRP A 228 25.28 9.44 10.83
C TRP A 228 24.95 9.80 9.37
N GLU A 229 25.76 9.33 8.42
CA GLU A 229 25.56 9.62 7.01
C GLU A 229 24.24 9.02 6.48
N THR A 230 23.88 7.84 6.97
CA THR A 230 22.60 7.21 6.61
C THR A 230 21.43 8.03 7.16
N PHE A 231 21.49 8.47 8.42
CA PHE A 231 20.49 9.34 9.04
C PHE A 231 20.42 10.70 8.33
N ARG A 232 21.54 11.35 8.09
CA ARG A 232 21.64 12.64 7.37
C ARG A 232 21.02 12.56 5.97
N GLY A 233 21.26 11.46 5.26
CA GLY A 233 20.64 11.23 3.95
C GLY A 233 19.11 11.17 4.03
N ARG A 234 18.55 10.54 5.08
CA ARG A 234 17.10 10.50 5.30
C ARG A 234 16.53 11.84 5.73
N PHE A 235 17.25 12.54 6.58
CA PHE A 235 16.89 13.90 6.98
C PHE A 235 16.76 14.85 5.77
N ARG A 236 17.69 14.78 4.81
CA ARG A 236 17.60 15.57 3.56
C ARG A 236 16.31 15.28 2.78
N ASN A 237 15.86 14.02 2.76
CA ASN A 237 14.59 13.67 2.12
C ASN A 237 13.40 14.30 2.88
N ILE A 238 13.44 14.33 4.21
CA ILE A 238 12.41 15.02 5.01
C ILE A 238 12.37 16.51 4.71
N LEU A 239 13.52 17.17 4.66
CA LEU A 239 13.59 18.59 4.31
C LEU A 239 12.97 18.86 2.93
N ALA A 240 13.37 18.09 1.91
CA ALA A 240 12.85 18.26 0.56
C ALA A 240 11.33 18.03 0.48
N ALA A 241 10.81 17.05 1.24
CA ALA A 241 9.39 16.80 1.33
C ALA A 241 8.62 17.94 2.00
N LYS A 242 9.16 18.49 3.09
CA LYS A 242 8.54 19.62 3.80
C LYS A 242 8.57 20.91 2.99
N ASP A 243 9.66 21.19 2.28
CA ASP A 243 9.74 22.32 1.37
C ASP A 243 8.65 22.22 0.27
N GLU A 244 8.40 21.02 -0.27
CA GLU A 244 7.32 20.75 -1.23
C GLU A 244 5.92 20.99 -0.61
N ILE A 245 5.63 20.41 0.56
CA ILE A 245 4.34 20.57 1.25
C ILE A 245 4.09 22.04 1.62
N PHE A 246 5.10 22.76 2.07
CA PHE A 246 4.97 24.20 2.37
C PHE A 246 4.75 25.05 1.11
N HIS A 247 5.30 24.64 -0.02
CA HIS A 247 5.00 25.27 -1.30
C HIS A 247 3.51 25.12 -1.66
N TYR A 248 2.95 23.92 -1.56
CA TYR A 248 1.52 23.68 -1.76
C TYR A 248 0.64 24.49 -0.81
N ARG A 249 1.00 24.54 0.50
CA ARG A 249 0.30 25.37 1.48
C ARG A 249 0.24 26.83 1.04
N ASN A 250 1.38 27.40 0.69
CA ASN A 250 1.48 28.81 0.27
C ASN A 250 0.69 29.06 -1.02
N TYR A 251 0.80 28.16 -2.00
CA TYR A 251 0.05 28.26 -3.25
C TYR A 251 -1.46 28.30 -3.02
N LEU A 252 -2.00 27.42 -2.19
CA LEU A 252 -3.43 27.39 -1.88
C LEU A 252 -3.89 28.60 -1.06
N GLN A 253 -3.05 29.16 -0.22
CA GLN A 253 -3.35 30.39 0.53
C GLN A 253 -3.40 31.63 -0.37
N HIS A 254 -2.66 31.67 -1.47
CA HIS A 254 -2.62 32.79 -2.40
C HIS A 254 -3.69 32.74 -3.49
N GLN A 255 -4.37 31.60 -3.67
CA GLN A 255 -5.49 31.52 -4.62
C GLN A 255 -6.70 32.28 -4.08
N ALA A 256 -6.88 33.52 -4.58
CA ALA A 256 -7.97 34.39 -4.18
C ALA A 256 -9.36 33.76 -4.45
N GLY A 257 -10.22 33.79 -3.44
CA GLY A 257 -11.65 33.44 -3.55
C GLY A 257 -12.04 32.04 -3.08
N ALA A 258 -11.12 31.13 -2.86
CA ALA A 258 -11.39 29.90 -2.14
C ALA A 258 -10.58 29.90 -0.85
N VAL A 259 -11.22 30.09 0.30
CA VAL A 259 -10.62 29.94 1.64
C VAL A 259 -10.29 28.46 1.83
N ARG A 260 -9.18 28.02 1.23
CA ARG A 260 -8.64 26.69 1.39
C ARG A 260 -7.33 26.83 2.15
N THR A 261 -7.47 26.94 3.45
CA THR A 261 -6.31 26.82 4.31
C THR A 261 -5.90 25.35 4.32
N LEU A 262 -4.73 25.07 3.80
CA LEU A 262 -4.07 23.78 4.01
C LEU A 262 -3.58 23.76 5.47
N ASP A 263 -4.48 23.44 6.38
CA ASP A 263 -4.19 23.27 7.81
C ASP A 263 -4.42 21.80 8.17
N SER A 264 -3.32 21.07 8.41
CA SER A 264 -3.37 19.64 8.74
C SER A 264 -4.23 19.34 9.96
N ARG A 265 -4.32 20.25 10.92
CA ARG A 265 -5.17 20.08 12.11
C ARG A 265 -6.67 20.13 11.81
N LYS A 266 -7.06 20.70 10.67
CA LYS A 266 -8.47 20.87 10.27
C LYS A 266 -8.88 19.99 9.10
N ASN A 267 -7.93 19.71 8.20
CA ASN A 267 -8.21 19.08 6.92
C ASN A 267 -7.64 17.67 6.79
N PHE A 268 -6.86 17.19 7.76
CA PHE A 268 -6.26 15.87 7.74
C PHE A 268 -6.50 15.14 9.06
N CYS A 269 -7.38 14.14 9.04
CA CYS A 269 -7.71 13.30 10.19
C CYS A 269 -7.02 11.96 10.05
N VAL A 270 -6.44 11.44 11.14
CA VAL A 270 -5.81 10.12 11.20
C VAL A 270 -6.56 9.29 12.23
N LEU A 271 -7.08 8.15 11.80
CA LEU A 271 -7.71 7.12 12.62
C LEU A 271 -6.80 5.88 12.66
N ALA A 272 -6.97 5.06 13.68
CA ALA A 272 -6.23 3.81 13.88
C ALA A 272 -7.21 2.69 14.26
N GLU A 273 -8.17 2.45 13.37
CA GLU A 273 -9.32 1.58 13.64
C GLU A 273 -9.42 0.45 12.62
N ASP A 274 -10.09 -0.63 13.01
CA ASP A 274 -10.55 -1.62 12.03
C ASP A 274 -11.44 -0.94 10.98
N ALA A 275 -11.13 -1.13 9.71
CA ALA A 275 -11.88 -0.58 8.60
C ALA A 275 -13.37 -1.00 8.61
N ALA A 276 -13.69 -2.17 9.20
CA ALA A 276 -15.05 -2.64 9.39
C ALA A 276 -15.80 -1.91 10.52
N ALA A 277 -15.09 -1.26 11.42
CA ALA A 277 -15.63 -0.59 12.61
C ALA A 277 -15.68 0.95 12.52
N LEU A 278 -15.30 1.54 11.40
CA LEU A 278 -15.20 3.00 11.20
C LEU A 278 -16.49 3.79 11.49
N GLU A 279 -17.64 3.13 11.50
CA GLU A 279 -18.92 3.73 11.89
C GLU A 279 -18.99 4.09 13.39
N GLN A 280 -18.07 3.60 14.21
CA GLN A 280 -17.97 3.99 15.62
C GLN A 280 -17.45 5.43 15.77
N SER A 281 -16.58 5.85 14.86
CA SER A 281 -15.96 7.19 14.87
C SER A 281 -16.54 8.14 13.82
N LEU A 282 -17.10 7.63 12.74
CA LEU A 282 -17.63 8.41 11.63
C LEU A 282 -19.14 8.24 11.51
N LYS A 283 -19.83 9.33 11.23
CA LYS A 283 -21.30 9.30 11.03
C LYS A 283 -21.66 8.68 9.69
N PRO A 284 -22.74 7.88 9.59
CA PRO A 284 -23.28 7.46 8.31
C PRO A 284 -23.48 8.64 7.36
N GLU A 285 -23.27 8.42 6.08
CA GLU A 285 -23.45 9.42 5.01
C GLU A 285 -22.66 10.72 5.24
N SER A 286 -21.46 10.63 5.83
CA SER A 286 -20.60 11.80 6.07
C SER A 286 -19.46 11.95 5.05
N VAL A 287 -19.18 10.93 4.24
CA VAL A 287 -18.07 10.88 3.29
C VAL A 287 -18.56 11.15 1.86
N ASP A 288 -17.82 11.95 1.09
CA ASP A 288 -18.17 12.33 -0.28
C ASP A 288 -17.49 11.45 -1.34
N TYR A 289 -16.33 10.89 -1.04
CA TYR A 289 -15.61 9.97 -1.92
C TYR A 289 -14.73 9.01 -1.13
N ILE A 290 -14.65 7.78 -1.59
CA ILE A 290 -13.76 6.76 -1.04
C ILE A 290 -12.87 6.24 -2.16
N PHE A 291 -11.56 6.28 -1.95
CA PHE A 291 -10.57 5.61 -2.79
C PHE A 291 -9.65 4.79 -1.87
N THR A 292 -9.56 3.49 -2.11
CA THR A 292 -8.86 2.60 -1.20
C THR A 292 -8.18 1.43 -1.90
N ASP A 293 -7.18 0.88 -1.23
CA ASP A 293 -6.34 -0.23 -1.66
C ASP A 293 -6.19 -1.24 -0.51
N PRO A 294 -7.21 -2.10 -0.28
CA PRO A 294 -7.17 -3.08 0.80
C PRO A 294 -6.06 -4.12 0.56
N PRO A 295 -5.58 -4.81 1.62
CA PRO A 295 -4.64 -5.92 1.47
C PRO A 295 -5.16 -7.01 0.52
N TYR A 296 -4.26 -7.67 -0.24
CA TYR A 296 -4.61 -8.70 -1.23
C TYR A 296 -4.39 -10.11 -0.69
N GLY A 297 -5.15 -10.54 0.31
CA GLY A 297 -5.04 -11.88 0.88
C GLY A 297 -3.73 -12.09 1.66
N ALA A 298 -2.90 -13.07 1.25
CA ALA A 298 -1.73 -13.52 2.00
C ALA A 298 -0.40 -12.83 1.65
N PHE A 299 -0.41 -11.76 0.83
CA PHE A 299 0.83 -11.22 0.26
C PHE A 299 1.74 -10.53 1.28
N ILE A 300 1.20 -9.72 2.19
CA ILE A 300 1.96 -8.88 3.11
C ILE A 300 1.30 -8.86 4.48
N SER A 301 2.00 -9.34 5.51
CA SER A 301 1.63 -9.18 6.92
C SER A 301 2.15 -7.82 7.40
N TYR A 302 1.33 -6.78 7.27
CA TYR A 302 1.78 -5.40 7.51
C TYR A 302 2.18 -5.16 8.96
N LEU A 303 1.40 -5.63 9.93
CA LEU A 303 1.70 -5.47 11.35
C LEU A 303 2.96 -6.23 11.75
N ASP A 304 3.10 -7.51 11.35
CA ASP A 304 4.29 -8.33 11.63
C ASP A 304 5.57 -7.69 11.07
N LEU A 305 5.49 -7.18 9.82
CA LEU A 305 6.64 -6.58 9.15
C LEU A 305 6.96 -5.17 9.64
N SER A 306 6.05 -4.53 10.35
CA SER A 306 6.25 -3.21 10.93
C SER A 306 6.81 -3.24 12.36
N VAL A 307 7.00 -4.42 12.94
CA VAL A 307 7.59 -4.60 14.28
C VAL A 307 8.94 -3.89 14.39
N LEU A 308 9.74 -3.89 13.31
CA LEU A 308 11.04 -3.19 13.27
C LEU A 308 10.94 -1.71 13.70
N TRP A 309 9.86 -1.05 13.37
CA TRP A 309 9.63 0.37 13.67
C TRP A 309 8.69 0.58 14.84
N ASN A 310 7.54 -0.13 14.85
CA ASN A 310 6.53 0.02 15.89
C ASN A 310 7.12 -0.22 17.28
N HIS A 311 7.91 -1.29 17.42
CA HIS A 311 8.46 -1.66 18.71
C HIS A 311 9.46 -0.62 19.23
N TRP A 312 10.38 -0.14 18.40
CA TRP A 312 11.38 0.85 18.83
C TRP A 312 10.80 2.26 19.04
N LEU A 313 9.80 2.62 18.24
CA LEU A 313 9.10 3.90 18.41
C LEU A 313 8.09 3.89 19.58
N GLY A 314 7.88 2.73 20.22
CA GLY A 314 6.92 2.59 21.30
C GLY A 314 5.47 2.67 20.83
N PHE A 315 5.20 2.34 19.57
CA PHE A 315 3.85 2.30 19.04
C PHE A 315 3.19 0.96 19.37
N PRO A 316 2.12 0.95 20.16
CA PRO A 316 1.50 -0.29 20.56
C PRO A 316 0.81 -0.96 19.37
N VAL A 317 1.14 -2.21 19.12
CA VAL A 317 0.33 -3.11 18.28
C VAL A 317 -0.46 -3.96 19.24
N THR A 318 -1.76 -3.71 19.33
CA THR A 318 -2.65 -4.40 20.28
C THR A 318 -3.06 -5.77 19.76
N ASP A 319 -3.45 -6.67 20.67
CA ASP A 319 -4.05 -7.96 20.30
C ASP A 319 -5.29 -7.77 19.43
N ASP A 320 -6.08 -6.73 19.71
CA ASP A 320 -7.25 -6.36 18.94
C ASP A 320 -6.87 -5.99 17.49
N ALA A 321 -5.82 -5.20 17.27
CA ALA A 321 -5.34 -4.87 15.93
C ALA A 321 -4.86 -6.12 15.17
N LEU A 322 -4.17 -7.05 15.83
CA LEU A 322 -3.75 -8.30 15.23
C LEU A 322 -4.94 -9.21 14.88
N GLU A 323 -6.00 -9.22 15.71
CA GLU A 323 -7.20 -10.02 15.46
C GLU A 323 -8.02 -9.47 14.28
N HIS A 324 -8.05 -8.14 14.09
CA HIS A 324 -8.83 -7.49 13.04
C HIS A 324 -8.01 -7.17 11.77
N GLU A 325 -6.75 -7.60 11.69
CA GLU A 325 -5.96 -7.42 10.47
C GLU A 325 -6.61 -8.17 9.30
N THR A 326 -6.97 -7.43 8.24
CA THR A 326 -7.60 -7.99 7.02
C THR A 326 -6.55 -8.67 6.16
N ILE A 327 -6.19 -9.91 6.51
CA ILE A 327 -5.08 -10.67 5.90
C ILE A 327 -5.38 -12.18 5.97
N VAL A 328 -4.76 -12.95 5.08
CA VAL A 328 -4.67 -14.42 5.21
C VAL A 328 -3.31 -14.76 5.83
N GLY A 329 -3.29 -15.55 6.90
CA GLY A 329 -2.08 -15.89 7.65
C GLY A 329 -1.78 -14.89 8.74
N GLY A 330 -0.62 -14.22 8.68
CA GLY A 330 -0.16 -13.33 9.75
C GLY A 330 0.19 -14.10 11.04
N GLU A 331 0.42 -13.36 12.13
CA GLU A 331 0.78 -13.94 13.42
C GLU A 331 -0.39 -14.75 14.04
N ARG A 332 -1.63 -14.31 13.80
CA ARG A 332 -2.86 -14.97 14.27
C ARG A 332 -3.28 -16.16 13.39
N GLY A 333 -2.65 -16.35 12.23
CA GLY A 333 -2.98 -17.46 11.33
C GLY A 333 -4.37 -17.36 10.70
N HIS A 334 -4.82 -16.15 10.36
CA HIS A 334 -6.13 -15.91 9.79
C HIS A 334 -6.42 -16.75 8.54
N THR A 335 -7.62 -17.27 8.46
CA THR A 335 -8.10 -18.09 7.34
C THR A 335 -8.54 -17.20 6.17
N GLU A 336 -8.67 -17.82 4.99
CA GLU A 336 -9.26 -17.15 3.82
C GLU A 336 -10.71 -16.69 4.08
N ALA A 337 -11.47 -17.47 4.84
CA ALA A 337 -12.82 -17.12 5.24
C ALA A 337 -12.85 -15.85 6.12
N HIS A 338 -11.93 -15.75 7.09
CA HIS A 338 -11.75 -14.54 7.91
C HIS A 338 -11.47 -13.32 7.04
N TYR A 339 -10.50 -13.45 6.13
CA TYR A 339 -10.14 -12.35 5.22
C TYR A 339 -11.34 -11.85 4.39
N LYS A 340 -12.07 -12.78 3.74
CA LYS A 340 -13.25 -12.44 2.92
C LYS A 340 -14.35 -11.78 3.75
N GLN A 341 -14.56 -12.26 4.97
CA GLN A 341 -15.53 -11.69 5.90
C GLN A 341 -15.12 -10.25 6.30
N SER A 342 -13.87 -10.03 6.71
CA SER A 342 -13.34 -8.73 7.10
C SER A 342 -13.39 -7.74 5.94
N LEU A 343 -12.99 -8.15 4.73
CA LEU A 343 -13.08 -7.34 3.52
C LEU A 343 -14.53 -6.94 3.20
N ALA A 344 -15.48 -7.88 3.27
CA ALA A 344 -16.89 -7.60 3.06
C ALA A 344 -17.46 -6.62 4.10
N GLN A 345 -17.10 -6.79 5.38
CA GLN A 345 -17.52 -5.89 6.46
C GLN A 345 -16.96 -4.47 6.25
N SER A 346 -15.69 -4.35 5.86
CA SER A 346 -15.07 -3.06 5.54
C SER A 346 -15.75 -2.36 4.37
N ILE A 347 -16.11 -3.09 3.29
CA ILE A 347 -16.85 -2.52 2.17
C ILE A 347 -18.25 -2.06 2.59
N ARG A 348 -18.95 -2.82 3.43
CA ARG A 348 -20.25 -2.42 3.97
C ARG A 348 -20.14 -1.16 4.80
N ALA A 349 -19.15 -1.06 5.68
CA ALA A 349 -18.88 0.15 6.47
C ALA A 349 -18.61 1.35 5.55
N CYS A 350 -17.73 1.20 4.56
CA CYS A 350 -17.46 2.24 3.56
C CYS A 350 -18.74 2.75 2.88
N LEU A 351 -19.59 1.84 2.42
CA LEU A 351 -20.80 2.21 1.70
C LEU A 351 -21.88 2.82 2.61
N ARG A 352 -21.91 2.50 3.91
CA ARG A 352 -22.75 3.18 4.89
C ARG A 352 -22.26 4.60 5.19
N LEU A 353 -20.94 4.79 5.27
CA LEU A 353 -20.31 6.10 5.47
C LEU A 353 -20.43 7.01 4.23
N LEU A 354 -20.46 6.43 3.04
CA LEU A 354 -20.56 7.17 1.78
C LEU A 354 -21.97 7.77 1.63
N ARG A 355 -22.05 9.06 1.28
CA ARG A 355 -23.31 9.73 0.96
C ARG A 355 -23.96 9.13 -0.29
N ALA A 356 -25.25 9.29 -0.39
CA ALA A 356 -25.98 8.99 -1.64
C ALA A 356 -25.48 9.89 -2.80
N ASP A 357 -25.60 9.38 -4.01
CA ASP A 357 -25.13 10.01 -5.26
C ASP A 357 -23.61 10.31 -5.24
N ARG A 358 -22.82 9.39 -4.64
CA ARG A 358 -21.36 9.49 -4.53
C ARG A 358 -20.67 8.23 -5.03
N TRP A 359 -19.34 8.31 -5.12
CA TRP A 359 -18.50 7.32 -5.75
C TRP A 359 -17.60 6.62 -4.74
N PHE A 360 -17.34 5.35 -5.00
CA PHE A 360 -16.42 4.49 -4.28
C PHE A 360 -15.50 3.79 -5.28
N SER A 361 -14.19 3.93 -5.13
CA SER A 361 -13.20 3.23 -5.95
C SER A 361 -12.32 2.35 -5.07
N VAL A 362 -12.20 1.08 -5.45
CA VAL A 362 -11.33 0.11 -4.79
C VAL A 362 -10.34 -0.47 -5.77
N VAL A 363 -9.07 -0.41 -5.42
CA VAL A 363 -7.98 -1.07 -6.16
C VAL A 363 -7.87 -2.48 -5.64
N PHE A 364 -7.80 -3.46 -6.54
CA PHE A 364 -7.68 -4.84 -6.12
C PHE A 364 -6.94 -5.69 -7.16
N GLN A 365 -6.25 -6.73 -6.67
CA GLN A 365 -5.50 -7.64 -7.50
C GLN A 365 -5.44 -9.02 -6.84
N HIS A 366 -5.99 -10.02 -7.50
CA HIS A 366 -5.86 -11.41 -7.07
C HIS A 366 -6.15 -12.36 -8.24
N TRP A 367 -5.52 -13.55 -8.26
CA TRP A 367 -5.82 -14.57 -9.29
C TRP A 367 -7.09 -15.38 -8.98
N ASP A 368 -7.48 -15.47 -7.72
CA ASP A 368 -8.73 -16.12 -7.34
C ASP A 368 -9.90 -15.14 -7.47
N GLN A 369 -10.80 -15.45 -8.39
CA GLN A 369 -11.99 -14.64 -8.67
C GLN A 369 -12.93 -14.50 -7.47
N SER A 370 -12.88 -15.42 -6.50
CA SER A 370 -13.75 -15.39 -5.31
C SER A 370 -13.51 -14.16 -4.43
N TYR A 371 -12.32 -13.58 -4.47
CA TYR A 371 -12.03 -12.32 -3.78
C TYR A 371 -12.72 -11.14 -4.50
N PHE A 372 -12.73 -11.13 -5.85
CA PHE A 372 -13.50 -10.15 -6.61
C PHE A 372 -15.00 -10.32 -6.39
N ALA A 373 -15.49 -11.57 -6.32
CA ALA A 373 -16.88 -11.84 -5.98
C ALA A 373 -17.26 -11.23 -4.64
N THR A 374 -16.42 -11.38 -3.61
CA THR A 374 -16.64 -10.75 -2.31
C THR A 374 -16.84 -9.23 -2.42
N ILE A 375 -15.99 -8.54 -3.20
CA ILE A 375 -16.10 -7.09 -3.37
C ILE A 375 -17.38 -6.70 -4.13
N LEU A 376 -17.61 -7.34 -5.28
CA LEU A 376 -18.69 -7.00 -6.21
C LEU A 376 -20.07 -7.33 -5.63
N GLU A 377 -20.21 -8.50 -5.01
CA GLU A 377 -21.46 -8.94 -4.38
C GLU A 377 -21.80 -8.05 -3.18
N THR A 378 -20.82 -7.79 -2.29
CA THR A 378 -21.03 -6.93 -1.12
C THR A 378 -21.41 -5.50 -1.54
N ALA A 379 -20.74 -4.94 -2.55
CA ALA A 379 -21.09 -3.60 -3.05
C ALA A 379 -22.51 -3.57 -3.64
N SER A 380 -22.88 -4.59 -4.40
CA SER A 380 -24.22 -4.72 -4.98
C SER A 380 -25.31 -4.91 -3.91
N GLU A 381 -25.07 -5.73 -2.89
CA GLU A 381 -25.96 -5.91 -1.73
C GLU A 381 -26.24 -4.59 -1.00
N CYS A 382 -25.24 -3.70 -0.94
CA CYS A 382 -25.37 -2.35 -0.39
C CYS A 382 -25.99 -1.34 -1.37
N GLY A 383 -26.44 -1.77 -2.55
CA GLY A 383 -27.08 -0.92 -3.55
C GLY A 383 -26.12 -0.07 -4.37
N ALA A 384 -24.83 -0.33 -4.32
CA ALA A 384 -23.85 0.33 -5.17
C ALA A 384 -23.76 -0.37 -6.54
N GLU A 385 -23.64 0.43 -7.59
CA GLU A 385 -23.60 -0.04 -8.98
C GLU A 385 -22.18 0.04 -9.53
N LEU A 386 -21.63 -1.06 -10.03
CA LEU A 386 -20.35 -1.04 -10.74
C LEU A 386 -20.49 -0.22 -12.03
N LYS A 387 -19.69 0.84 -12.16
CA LYS A 387 -19.70 1.75 -13.33
C LYS A 387 -18.45 1.63 -14.19
N ALA A 388 -17.32 1.23 -13.61
CA ALA A 388 -16.09 0.98 -14.35
C ALA A 388 -15.23 -0.06 -13.63
N ALA A 389 -14.51 -0.83 -14.43
CA ALA A 389 -13.48 -1.76 -13.97
C ALA A 389 -12.26 -1.61 -14.90
N ILE A 390 -11.22 -0.95 -14.43
CA ILE A 390 -10.08 -0.55 -15.24
C ILE A 390 -8.84 -1.30 -14.79
N THR A 391 -8.25 -2.09 -15.67
CA THR A 391 -6.93 -2.66 -15.45
C THR A 391 -5.88 -1.60 -15.67
N GLN A 392 -5.16 -1.26 -14.61
CA GLN A 392 -4.03 -0.35 -14.70
C GLN A 392 -2.84 -1.07 -15.34
N THR A 393 -2.41 -0.54 -16.47
CA THR A 393 -1.24 -1.00 -17.21
C THR A 393 -0.16 0.09 -17.15
N GLY A 394 1.10 -0.28 -17.00
CA GLY A 394 2.19 0.68 -17.03
C GLY A 394 3.54 0.05 -16.75
N ASP A 395 4.59 0.68 -17.26
CA ASP A 395 5.99 0.26 -17.09
C ASP A 395 6.52 0.40 -15.64
N VAL A 396 5.71 0.97 -14.76
CA VAL A 396 6.12 1.23 -13.39
C VAL A 396 5.78 0.03 -12.52
N ILE A 397 6.82 -0.71 -12.15
CA ILE A 397 6.73 -1.85 -11.24
C ILE A 397 6.73 -1.30 -9.81
N TRP A 398 5.58 -1.40 -9.14
CA TRP A 398 5.29 -0.80 -7.83
C TRP A 398 5.93 -1.50 -6.64
N SER A 399 6.29 -2.78 -6.77
CA SER A 399 6.96 -3.51 -5.71
C SER A 399 8.29 -4.08 -6.16
N MET A 400 9.27 -4.12 -5.25
CA MET A 400 10.56 -4.76 -5.50
C MET A 400 10.40 -6.26 -5.79
N HIS A 401 9.33 -6.88 -5.27
CA HIS A 401 9.00 -8.28 -5.51
C HIS A 401 8.57 -8.51 -6.96
N LYS A 402 7.76 -7.64 -7.53
CA LYS A 402 7.38 -7.65 -8.95
C LYS A 402 8.60 -7.50 -9.88
N LYS A 403 9.60 -6.69 -9.48
CA LYS A 403 10.85 -6.53 -10.23
C LYS A 403 11.67 -7.81 -10.37
N LYS A 404 11.61 -8.71 -9.38
CA LYS A 404 12.39 -9.94 -9.36
C LYS A 404 11.66 -11.14 -9.96
N ASN A 405 10.33 -11.15 -9.91
CA ASN A 405 9.47 -12.26 -10.30
C ASN A 405 8.31 -11.79 -11.18
N SER A 406 8.60 -11.12 -12.29
CA SER A 406 7.58 -10.61 -13.22
C SER A 406 6.64 -11.69 -13.77
N ALA A 407 7.10 -12.95 -13.78
CA ALA A 407 6.29 -14.08 -14.24
C ALA A 407 5.32 -14.65 -13.19
N SER A 408 5.51 -14.35 -11.90
CA SER A 408 4.73 -14.95 -10.81
C SER A 408 3.79 -13.99 -10.08
N VAL A 409 3.93 -12.68 -10.32
CA VAL A 409 3.13 -11.65 -9.65
C VAL A 409 2.32 -10.89 -10.69
N LEU A 410 1.01 -10.80 -10.48
CA LEU A 410 0.09 -10.03 -11.33
C LEU A 410 0.65 -8.61 -11.55
N ALA A 411 0.78 -8.20 -12.81
CA ALA A 411 1.26 -6.87 -13.17
C ALA A 411 0.12 -5.85 -13.39
N GLY A 412 -1.13 -6.31 -13.46
CA GLY A 412 -2.30 -5.48 -13.74
C GLY A 412 -3.25 -5.42 -12.56
N GLU A 413 -3.22 -4.33 -11.81
CA GLU A 413 -4.21 -4.05 -10.76
C GLU A 413 -5.50 -3.55 -11.39
N MET A 414 -6.64 -3.96 -10.86
CA MET A 414 -7.95 -3.49 -11.31
C MET A 414 -8.49 -2.43 -10.37
N ILE A 415 -8.93 -1.30 -10.91
CA ILE A 415 -9.69 -0.30 -10.16
C ILE A 415 -11.17 -0.49 -10.47
N LEU A 416 -11.91 -0.96 -9.48
CA LEU A 416 -13.36 -1.09 -9.52
C LEU A 416 -13.97 0.21 -9.01
N THR A 417 -14.83 0.84 -9.80
CA THR A 417 -15.48 2.10 -9.44
C THR A 417 -16.98 1.93 -9.40
N PHE A 418 -17.55 2.20 -8.23
CA PHE A 418 -18.95 2.06 -7.93
C PHE A 418 -19.61 3.44 -7.72
N PHE A 419 -20.90 3.50 -8.04
CA PHE A 419 -21.75 4.63 -7.74
C PHE A 419 -22.87 4.21 -6.78
N LYS A 420 -23.08 4.96 -5.68
CA LYS A 420 -24.16 4.74 -4.72
C LYS A 420 -25.34 5.66 -5.07
N PRO A 421 -26.40 5.17 -5.72
CA PRO A 421 -27.54 6.01 -6.08
C PRO A 421 -28.41 6.36 -4.87
N SER A 422 -29.04 7.54 -4.87
CA SER A 422 -29.98 7.97 -3.82
C SER A 422 -31.29 7.18 -3.80
N LYS A 423 -31.65 6.59 -4.91
CA LYS A 423 -32.80 5.68 -5.03
C LYS A 423 -32.26 4.36 -5.56
N THR A 424 -32.22 3.35 -4.73
CA THR A 424 -32.05 1.99 -5.19
C THR A 424 -33.31 1.61 -5.98
N PHE A 425 -33.23 1.67 -7.30
CA PHE A 425 -34.15 0.88 -8.09
C PHE A 425 -33.83 -0.57 -7.72
N LYS A 426 -34.75 -1.23 -7.01
CA LYS A 426 -34.72 -2.69 -6.93
C LYS A 426 -34.71 -3.14 -8.37
N THR A 427 -33.56 -3.47 -8.89
CA THR A 427 -33.47 -4.24 -10.12
C THR A 427 -34.14 -5.58 -9.78
N SER A 428 -35.41 -5.68 -10.15
CA SER A 428 -36.27 -6.85 -9.93
C SER A 428 -35.84 -8.01 -10.85
N ASN A 429 -34.58 -8.12 -11.16
CA ASN A 429 -34.03 -9.20 -11.96
C ASN A 429 -33.10 -10.07 -11.13
N SER A 430 -33.69 -10.79 -10.17
CA SER A 430 -33.15 -12.03 -9.63
C SER A 430 -33.34 -13.19 -10.64
N ALA A 431 -33.21 -12.97 -11.92
CA ALA A 431 -33.10 -14.08 -12.83
C ALA A 431 -31.80 -14.82 -12.54
N LYS A 432 -31.88 -15.78 -11.62
CA LYS A 432 -30.85 -16.82 -11.50
C LYS A 432 -30.69 -17.40 -12.89
N ARG A 433 -29.47 -17.57 -13.33
CA ARG A 433 -29.14 -18.34 -14.51
C ARG A 433 -29.91 -19.66 -14.48
N SER A 434 -30.41 -20.13 -15.64
CA SER A 434 -31.03 -21.45 -15.71
C SER A 434 -29.99 -22.48 -15.30
N ALA A 435 -30.39 -23.45 -14.48
CA ALA A 435 -29.51 -24.53 -14.00
C ALA A 435 -29.03 -25.44 -15.17
N ASP A 436 -29.49 -25.22 -16.37
CA ASP A 436 -29.26 -26.06 -17.56
C ASP A 436 -28.09 -25.63 -18.46
N ASP A 437 -27.47 -24.46 -18.20
CA ASP A 437 -26.34 -24.02 -19.02
C ASP A 437 -25.05 -24.76 -18.62
N ASP A 438 -24.44 -25.45 -19.59
CA ASP A 438 -23.13 -26.08 -19.41
C ASP A 438 -22.06 -25.04 -19.00
N PRO A 439 -21.45 -25.14 -17.81
CA PRO A 439 -20.45 -24.19 -17.36
C PRO A 439 -19.25 -24.04 -18.30
N ALA A 440 -18.84 -25.12 -18.96
CA ALA A 440 -17.71 -25.11 -19.89
C ALA A 440 -18.05 -24.35 -21.19
N ALA A 441 -19.26 -24.51 -21.72
CA ALA A 441 -19.70 -23.77 -22.88
C ALA A 441 -19.78 -22.26 -22.63
N VAL A 442 -20.28 -21.88 -21.47
CA VAL A 442 -20.35 -20.47 -21.05
C VAL A 442 -18.98 -19.85 -20.84
N LEU A 443 -18.08 -20.57 -20.21
CA LEU A 443 -16.69 -20.08 -20.03
C LEU A 443 -16.02 -19.91 -21.38
N SER A 444 -16.24 -20.85 -22.33
CA SER A 444 -15.74 -20.76 -23.69
C SER A 444 -16.23 -19.51 -24.40
N GLU A 445 -17.54 -19.24 -24.34
CA GLU A 445 -18.15 -18.04 -24.95
C GLU A 445 -17.60 -16.74 -24.36
N ILE A 446 -17.40 -16.69 -23.01
CA ILE A 446 -16.84 -15.53 -22.33
C ILE A 446 -15.38 -15.28 -22.77
N PHE A 447 -14.59 -16.34 -22.94
CA PHE A 447 -13.24 -16.20 -23.50
C PHE A 447 -13.27 -15.61 -24.91
N ASP A 448 -14.17 -16.06 -25.76
CA ASP A 448 -14.29 -15.57 -27.14
C ASP A 448 -14.71 -14.09 -27.19
N VAL A 449 -15.61 -13.68 -26.30
CA VAL A 449 -16.01 -12.26 -26.13
C VAL A 449 -14.83 -11.42 -25.63
N CYS A 450 -14.13 -11.87 -24.61
CA CYS A 450 -13.00 -11.12 -24.03
C CYS A 450 -11.79 -11.03 -24.94
N LEU A 451 -11.58 -12.04 -25.81
CA LEU A 451 -10.50 -12.04 -26.79
C LEU A 451 -10.78 -11.13 -27.98
N GLY A 452 -12.06 -10.98 -28.38
CA GLY A 452 -12.53 -10.06 -29.42
C GLY A 452 -11.89 -10.24 -30.79
N ASN A 453 -12.57 -9.77 -31.83
CA ASN A 453 -12.04 -9.76 -33.20
C ASN A 453 -11.03 -8.60 -33.33
N GLY A 454 -9.74 -8.92 -33.53
CA GLY A 454 -8.68 -7.92 -33.76
C GLY A 454 -7.65 -7.79 -32.64
N THR A 455 -7.83 -8.45 -31.50
CA THR A 455 -6.80 -8.54 -30.48
C THR A 455 -5.58 -9.28 -31.02
N LYS A 456 -4.40 -8.64 -31.00
CA LYS A 456 -3.14 -9.23 -31.47
C LYS A 456 -2.28 -9.79 -30.35
N SER A 457 -2.33 -9.14 -29.19
CA SER A 457 -1.58 -9.55 -28.00
C SER A 457 -2.23 -8.97 -26.74
N PHE A 458 -1.99 -9.60 -25.59
CA PHE A 458 -2.42 -9.14 -24.26
C PHE A 458 -1.57 -9.80 -23.17
N THR A 459 -1.61 -9.22 -21.96
CA THR A 459 -1.05 -9.86 -20.76
C THR A 459 -2.10 -10.78 -20.12
N SER A 460 -1.65 -11.83 -19.42
CA SER A 460 -2.55 -12.74 -18.69
C SER A 460 -3.50 -11.99 -17.77
N GLU A 461 -3.00 -10.98 -17.09
CA GLU A 461 -3.75 -10.16 -16.13
C GLU A 461 -4.85 -9.33 -16.81
N ALA A 462 -4.54 -8.70 -17.93
CA ALA A 462 -5.51 -7.89 -18.64
C ALA A 462 -6.70 -8.74 -19.11
N LEU A 463 -6.41 -9.95 -19.59
CA LEU A 463 -7.48 -10.87 -19.97
C LEU A 463 -8.24 -11.42 -18.77
N PHE A 464 -7.52 -11.83 -17.70
CA PHE A 464 -8.16 -12.31 -16.48
C PHE A 464 -9.13 -11.28 -15.90
N ASN A 465 -8.70 -10.03 -15.80
CA ASN A 465 -9.53 -8.94 -15.32
C ASN A 465 -10.79 -8.73 -16.21
N ARG A 466 -10.65 -8.81 -17.54
CA ARG A 466 -11.81 -8.77 -18.45
C ARG A 466 -12.77 -9.95 -18.22
N LEU A 467 -12.23 -11.15 -18.02
CA LEU A 467 -13.03 -12.34 -17.72
C LEU A 467 -13.81 -12.18 -16.41
N VAL A 468 -13.19 -11.67 -15.36
CA VAL A 468 -13.84 -11.41 -14.06
C VAL A 468 -15.02 -10.45 -14.24
N VAL A 469 -14.84 -9.36 -14.98
CA VAL A 469 -15.90 -8.38 -15.26
C VAL A 469 -17.03 -8.96 -16.11
N GLU A 470 -16.72 -9.73 -17.14
CA GLU A 470 -17.73 -10.38 -17.99
C GLU A 470 -18.50 -11.46 -17.22
N LEU A 471 -17.81 -12.26 -16.40
CA LEU A 471 -18.44 -13.21 -15.49
C LEU A 471 -19.40 -12.52 -14.52
N TRP A 472 -19.01 -11.34 -14.00
CA TRP A 472 -19.87 -10.54 -13.14
C TRP A 472 -21.12 -10.08 -13.88
N HIS A 473 -21.00 -9.50 -15.07
CA HIS A 473 -22.14 -9.03 -15.86
C HIS A 473 -23.10 -10.16 -16.24
N ARG A 474 -22.56 -11.34 -16.48
CA ARG A 474 -23.35 -12.55 -16.77
C ARG A 474 -23.83 -13.30 -15.52
N ARG A 475 -23.57 -12.77 -14.32
CA ARG A 475 -23.90 -13.39 -13.02
C ARG A 475 -23.37 -14.82 -12.86
N ALA A 476 -22.20 -15.06 -13.44
CA ALA A 476 -21.52 -16.36 -13.46
C ALA A 476 -20.26 -16.39 -12.57
N LEU A 477 -19.93 -15.28 -11.91
CA LEU A 477 -18.65 -15.14 -11.18
C LEU A 477 -18.49 -16.14 -10.02
N GLY A 478 -19.58 -16.45 -9.30
CA GLY A 478 -19.57 -17.45 -8.23
C GLY A 478 -19.76 -18.89 -8.69
N CYS A 479 -20.16 -19.11 -9.95
CA CYS A 479 -20.51 -20.43 -10.48
C CYS A 479 -19.37 -21.10 -11.25
N LEU A 480 -18.41 -20.34 -11.75
CA LEU A 480 -17.32 -20.80 -12.59
C LEU A 480 -15.99 -20.52 -11.90
N LYS A 481 -15.18 -21.55 -11.69
CA LYS A 481 -13.81 -21.39 -11.19
C LYS A 481 -12.87 -21.25 -12.37
N LEU A 482 -12.06 -20.20 -12.37
CA LEU A 482 -10.93 -20.01 -13.28
C LEU A 482 -9.66 -20.43 -12.52
N ASP A 483 -9.22 -21.68 -12.76
CA ASP A 483 -7.88 -22.09 -12.34
C ASP A 483 -6.84 -21.47 -13.30
N ARG A 484 -5.69 -21.06 -12.79
CA ARG A 484 -4.60 -20.50 -13.59
C ARG A 484 -4.09 -21.48 -14.66
N ARG A 485 -4.08 -22.78 -14.36
CA ARG A 485 -3.67 -23.83 -15.30
C ARG A 485 -4.67 -23.98 -16.42
N ASP A 486 -5.96 -23.97 -16.07
CA ASP A 486 -7.03 -24.04 -17.05
C ASP A 486 -7.05 -22.80 -17.95
N PHE A 487 -6.76 -21.62 -17.41
CA PHE A 487 -6.65 -20.37 -18.14
C PHE A 487 -5.63 -20.46 -19.30
N ALA A 488 -4.42 -20.96 -19.01
CA ALA A 488 -3.41 -21.17 -20.05
C ALA A 488 -3.84 -22.21 -21.08
N GLY A 489 -4.48 -23.30 -20.66
CA GLY A 489 -5.04 -24.34 -21.52
C GLY A 489 -6.09 -23.81 -22.49
N HIS A 490 -7.03 -22.99 -21.99
CA HIS A 490 -8.05 -22.34 -22.81
C HIS A 490 -7.47 -21.42 -23.89
N LEU A 491 -6.37 -20.72 -23.59
CA LEU A 491 -5.68 -19.87 -24.55
C LEU A 491 -4.95 -20.68 -25.63
N GLN A 492 -4.23 -21.70 -25.23
CA GLN A 492 -3.51 -22.58 -26.18
C GLN A 492 -4.46 -23.28 -27.15
N GLN A 493 -5.61 -23.79 -26.68
CA GLN A 493 -6.64 -24.39 -27.51
C GLN A 493 -7.19 -23.42 -28.55
N ARG A 494 -7.14 -22.11 -28.28
CA ARG A 494 -7.58 -21.03 -29.19
C ARG A 494 -6.47 -20.48 -30.06
N GLY A 495 -5.31 -21.13 -30.12
CA GLY A 495 -4.18 -20.76 -30.96
C GLY A 495 -3.36 -19.55 -30.44
N TRP A 496 -3.38 -19.30 -29.12
CA TRP A 496 -2.55 -18.30 -28.49
C TRP A 496 -1.28 -18.94 -27.92
N GLY A 497 -0.12 -18.35 -28.20
CA GLY A 497 1.17 -18.73 -27.62
C GLY A 497 1.66 -17.69 -26.62
N TYR A 498 2.28 -18.13 -25.54
CA TYR A 498 2.91 -17.25 -24.55
C TYR A 498 4.36 -16.97 -24.91
N ASN A 499 4.73 -15.71 -25.00
CA ASN A 499 6.10 -15.27 -25.22
C ASN A 499 6.74 -14.87 -23.88
N PRO A 500 7.71 -15.64 -23.37
CA PRO A 500 8.33 -15.38 -22.06
C PRO A 500 9.23 -14.15 -22.03
N GLN A 501 9.67 -13.62 -23.18
CA GLN A 501 10.51 -12.42 -23.25
C GLN A 501 9.70 -11.14 -23.12
N THR A 502 8.51 -11.12 -23.74
CA THR A 502 7.61 -9.97 -23.73
C THR A 502 6.51 -10.08 -22.67
N HIS A 503 6.34 -11.26 -22.06
CA HIS A 503 5.23 -11.58 -21.14
C HIS A 503 3.84 -11.40 -21.78
N LEU A 504 3.74 -11.57 -23.10
CA LEU A 504 2.50 -11.43 -23.85
C LEU A 504 2.01 -12.77 -24.40
N TRP A 505 0.70 -12.91 -24.45
CA TRP A 505 0.05 -13.90 -25.29
C TRP A 505 -0.11 -13.31 -26.70
N ILE A 506 0.30 -14.05 -27.72
CA ILE A 506 0.33 -13.61 -29.11
C ILE A 506 -0.41 -14.64 -29.96
N LYS A 507 -1.33 -14.17 -30.82
CA LYS A 507 -2.11 -15.04 -31.70
C LYS A 507 -1.26 -15.58 -32.83
N GLY A 508 -1.29 -16.90 -33.02
CA GLY A 508 -0.55 -17.58 -34.12
C GLY A 508 0.91 -17.92 -33.81
N GLU A 509 1.45 -17.50 -32.71
CA GLU A 509 2.74 -18.02 -32.25
C GLU A 509 2.57 -19.46 -31.76
N LYS A 510 3.29 -20.42 -32.38
CA LYS A 510 3.38 -21.77 -31.82
C LYS A 510 4.18 -21.65 -30.53
N GLY A 511 3.49 -21.70 -29.42
CA GLY A 511 4.13 -21.67 -28.10
C GLY A 511 5.14 -22.81 -28.03
N GLY A 512 6.41 -22.49 -27.87
CA GLY A 512 7.36 -23.43 -27.32
C GLY A 512 6.75 -23.92 -26.02
N ALA A 513 6.81 -25.23 -25.76
CA ALA A 513 6.30 -25.87 -24.55
C ALA A 513 7.06 -25.35 -23.32
N THR A 514 6.67 -24.17 -22.86
CA THR A 514 7.06 -23.63 -21.57
C THR A 514 5.77 -23.17 -20.91
N THR A 515 5.24 -24.10 -20.11
CA THR A 515 4.34 -23.72 -19.01
C THR A 515 4.87 -22.45 -18.36
N GLU A 516 4.00 -21.43 -18.16
CA GLU A 516 4.31 -20.36 -17.21
C GLU A 516 4.94 -21.02 -15.98
N PRO A 517 6.06 -20.51 -15.45
CA PRO A 517 6.75 -21.18 -14.34
C PRO A 517 5.76 -21.36 -13.19
N SER A 518 5.41 -22.60 -12.93
CA SER A 518 4.47 -23.03 -11.88
C SER A 518 5.11 -22.97 -10.49
N THR A 519 6.12 -22.14 -10.28
CA THR A 519 6.86 -22.17 -9.03
C THR A 519 6.83 -20.84 -8.35
N LEU A 520 6.04 -20.72 -7.28
CA LEU A 520 6.39 -20.06 -6.01
C LEU A 520 5.19 -19.91 -5.03
N PHE A 521 4.10 -20.66 -5.25
CA PHE A 521 3.00 -20.68 -4.28
C PHE A 521 2.71 -22.07 -3.66
N ASP A 522 3.55 -23.08 -3.94
CA ASP A 522 3.53 -24.36 -3.19
C ASP A 522 4.53 -24.29 -2.01
N GLY A 523 4.41 -23.28 -1.19
CA GLY A 523 5.18 -23.08 0.03
C GLY A 523 4.24 -22.94 1.22
N GLY A 524 3.26 -23.81 1.29
CA GLY A 524 2.48 -24.02 2.48
C GLY A 524 2.93 -25.33 3.11
N ASN A 525 3.73 -25.30 4.16
CA ASN A 525 3.68 -26.14 5.37
C ASN A 525 4.65 -25.53 6.36
#